data_a9ce33b0b7c8ce2ea8f18dd2ebe2c0a2
#
_entry.id   a9ce33b0b7c8ce2ea8f18dd2ebe2c0a2
#
_cell.length_a   1.000
_cell.length_b   1.000
_cell.length_c   1.000
_cell.angle_alpha   90.00
_cell.angle_beta   90.00
_cell.angle_gamma   90.00
#
_symmetry.space_group_name_H-M   'P 1'
#
loop_
_entity.id
_entity.type
_entity.pdbx_description
1 polymer ?
#
loop_
_entity_poly.entity_id
_entity_poly.type
_entity_poly.pdbx_seq_one_letter_code
_entity_poly.pdbx_strand_id
1 'polypeptide(L)'
;VGDDSAFDQMIYVTYPEYHYVMQMYVGHDVTKEEACKVAEGIILAPSEELADGTVISPYNWSDYEDAMAENSGEDEALKTTATAEEMKNLHKIGEEFAVTGETDGESQNLRIKVTDVKVTDDVAILDPVFMDRDMLDVDENGKLLPDTISYIKAGDGINTLDEVISSREVPRKLVYVTLEYTNAGETELTDVLFFSSVMKIREENEVYEICGGEQPKEGDAWDTVQADSSSLEYGEEMAYYDVTGGERGNNYFGSIKAGETKILHVGFVVDEDALPYLYLNTGTSGSSYTFTEQDLAQGLVDIRQ
;
A
#
# COMPACT_ATOMS: atom_id res chain seq x y z
N VAL A 1 21.76 -11.48 -3.11
CA VAL A 1 21.90 -10.31 -2.24
C VAL A 1 22.11 -9.12 -3.17
N GLY A 2 21.11 -8.24 -3.29
CA GLY A 2 21.19 -7.08 -4.17
C GLY A 2 22.06 -5.98 -3.56
N ASP A 3 22.75 -5.22 -4.41
CA ASP A 3 23.70 -4.19 -3.97
C ASP A 3 23.02 -2.91 -3.42
N ASP A 4 21.68 -2.80 -3.50
CA ASP A 4 20.94 -1.56 -3.20
C ASP A 4 19.97 -1.66 -2.03
N SER A 5 19.97 -2.75 -1.26
CA SER A 5 19.13 -2.89 -0.07
C SER A 5 19.81 -2.33 1.18
N ALA A 6 19.12 -1.49 1.93
CA ALA A 6 19.58 -0.99 3.23
C ALA A 6 19.86 -2.12 4.24
N PHE A 7 19.33 -3.32 3.98
CA PHE A 7 19.46 -4.51 4.82
C PHE A 7 19.85 -5.74 3.98
N ASP A 8 20.94 -5.62 3.21
CA ASP A 8 21.42 -6.65 2.31
C ASP A 8 22.19 -7.79 2.99
N GLN A 9 22.48 -7.66 4.28
CA GLN A 9 23.20 -8.64 5.06
C GLN A 9 22.35 -9.19 6.20
N MET A 10 22.43 -10.49 6.39
CA MET A 10 21.73 -11.18 7.46
C MET A 10 22.65 -12.20 8.12
N ILE A 11 22.68 -12.19 9.45
CA ILE A 11 23.41 -13.15 10.27
C ILE A 11 22.42 -13.99 11.05
N TYR A 12 22.62 -15.29 11.00
CA TYR A 12 21.91 -16.25 11.82
C TYR A 12 22.84 -16.77 12.91
N VAL A 13 22.47 -16.57 14.16
CA VAL A 13 23.17 -17.12 15.32
C VAL A 13 22.33 -18.24 15.88
N THR A 14 22.89 -19.45 15.92
CA THR A 14 22.19 -20.62 16.42
C THR A 14 22.68 -20.97 17.83
N TYR A 15 21.74 -21.25 18.71
CA TYR A 15 21.99 -21.71 20.07
C TYR A 15 21.35 -23.10 20.24
N PRO A 16 22.06 -24.17 19.80
CA PRO A 16 21.46 -25.51 19.74
C PRO A 16 21.02 -26.05 21.09
N GLU A 17 21.71 -25.68 22.15
CA GLU A 17 21.41 -26.08 23.52
C GLU A 17 20.09 -25.49 24.06
N TYR A 18 19.63 -24.39 23.46
CA TYR A 18 18.39 -23.71 23.84
C TYR A 18 17.30 -23.83 22.78
N HIS A 19 17.60 -24.47 21.65
CA HIS A 19 16.71 -24.54 20.49
C HIS A 19 16.31 -23.16 19.89
N TYR A 20 17.17 -22.15 20.01
CA TYR A 20 16.92 -20.81 19.48
C TYR A 20 17.77 -20.52 18.25
N VAL A 21 17.19 -19.76 17.35
CA VAL A 21 17.88 -19.10 16.24
C VAL A 21 17.58 -17.62 16.34
N MET A 22 18.62 -16.82 16.44
CA MET A 22 18.50 -15.37 16.36
C MET A 22 18.84 -14.92 14.94
N GLN A 23 17.98 -14.13 14.36
CA GLN A 23 18.21 -13.48 13.08
C GLN A 23 18.55 -12.02 13.32
N MET A 24 19.66 -11.56 12.74
CA MET A 24 20.12 -10.18 12.87
C MET A 24 20.27 -9.58 11.48
N TYR A 25 19.54 -8.51 11.22
CA TYR A 25 19.71 -7.68 10.05
C TYR A 25 20.87 -6.72 10.25
N VAL A 26 21.72 -6.60 9.25
CA VAL A 26 22.93 -5.78 9.31
C VAL A 26 22.89 -4.78 8.18
N GLY A 27 23.04 -3.51 8.51
CA GLY A 27 23.13 -2.45 7.52
C GLY A 27 24.41 -2.54 6.67
N HIS A 28 24.34 -2.00 5.46
CA HIS A 28 25.42 -2.04 4.42
C HIS A 28 26.73 -1.37 4.84
N ASP A 29 26.68 -0.40 5.78
CA ASP A 29 27.89 0.26 6.30
C ASP A 29 28.60 -0.52 7.39
N VAL A 30 28.07 -1.68 7.79
CA VAL A 30 28.64 -2.53 8.84
C VAL A 30 29.43 -3.66 8.19
N THR A 31 30.72 -3.74 8.50
CA THR A 31 31.54 -4.83 7.99
C THR A 31 31.17 -6.17 8.59
N LYS A 32 31.43 -7.25 7.86
CA LYS A 32 31.20 -8.62 8.35
C LYS A 32 31.90 -8.87 9.68
N GLU A 33 33.13 -8.37 9.84
CA GLU A 33 33.93 -8.52 11.07
C GLU A 33 33.26 -7.82 12.26
N GLU A 34 32.69 -6.65 12.06
CA GLU A 34 31.97 -5.93 13.11
C GLU A 34 30.68 -6.62 13.48
N ALA A 35 29.90 -7.03 12.49
CA ALA A 35 28.66 -7.78 12.72
C ALA A 35 28.90 -9.11 13.43
N CYS A 36 29.94 -9.86 13.06
CA CYS A 36 30.32 -11.09 13.75
C CYS A 36 30.72 -10.83 15.21
N LYS A 37 31.48 -9.75 15.49
CA LYS A 37 31.83 -9.37 16.87
C LYS A 37 30.60 -9.04 17.72
N VAL A 38 29.61 -8.38 17.14
CA VAL A 38 28.34 -8.13 17.84
C VAL A 38 27.64 -9.45 18.14
N ALA A 39 27.53 -10.32 17.13
CA ALA A 39 26.90 -11.63 17.30
C ALA A 39 27.61 -12.51 18.35
N GLU A 40 28.95 -12.52 18.35
CA GLU A 40 29.77 -13.25 19.34
C GLU A 40 29.61 -12.68 20.76
N GLY A 41 29.28 -11.39 20.88
CA GLY A 41 29.05 -10.73 22.17
C GLY A 41 27.67 -10.95 22.77
N ILE A 42 26.74 -11.52 22.02
CA ILE A 42 25.37 -11.77 22.50
C ILE A 42 25.37 -13.02 23.37
N ILE A 43 25.00 -12.85 24.62
CA ILE A 43 24.87 -13.92 25.58
C ILE A 43 23.38 -14.12 25.87
N LEU A 44 22.86 -15.32 25.65
CA LEU A 44 21.53 -15.66 26.10
C LEU A 44 21.56 -15.77 27.62
N ALA A 45 20.85 -14.87 28.30
CA ALA A 45 20.65 -15.05 29.76
C ALA A 45 19.66 -16.16 29.98
N PRO A 46 19.94 -17.09 30.92
CA PRO A 46 18.94 -18.05 31.36
C PRO A 46 17.69 -17.30 31.85
N SER A 47 16.51 -17.83 31.53
CA SER A 47 15.21 -17.20 31.80
C SER A 47 14.90 -16.87 33.26
N GLU A 48 15.79 -17.18 34.17
CA GLU A 48 15.56 -17.04 35.62
C GLU A 48 15.97 -15.67 36.18
N GLU A 49 16.72 -14.84 35.46
CA GLU A 49 17.18 -13.55 35.96
C GLU A 49 17.16 -12.47 34.89
N LEU A 50 15.99 -11.92 34.60
CA LEU A 50 15.92 -10.58 34.04
C LEU A 50 15.98 -9.55 35.17
N ALA A 51 16.72 -8.48 34.94
CA ALA A 51 17.07 -7.46 35.97
C ALA A 51 15.87 -6.77 36.63
N ASP A 52 14.66 -6.94 36.13
CA ASP A 52 13.41 -6.39 36.65
C ASP A 52 12.45 -7.46 37.20
N GLY A 53 12.88 -8.71 37.30
CA GLY A 53 12.06 -9.83 37.75
C GLY A 53 11.01 -10.32 36.76
N THR A 54 11.06 -9.82 35.51
CA THR A 54 10.18 -10.30 34.45
C THR A 54 10.70 -11.64 33.92
N VAL A 55 9.96 -12.71 34.14
CA VAL A 55 10.27 -14.01 33.55
C VAL A 55 9.69 -14.05 32.14
N ILE A 56 10.57 -14.06 31.15
CA ILE A 56 10.14 -14.39 29.77
C ILE A 56 10.07 -15.91 29.72
N SER A 57 8.86 -16.44 29.71
CA SER A 57 8.65 -17.87 29.48
C SER A 57 9.23 -18.24 28.12
N PRO A 58 9.93 -19.38 28.00
CA PRO A 58 10.36 -19.87 26.70
C PRO A 58 9.16 -19.93 25.78
N TYR A 59 9.35 -19.43 24.56
CA TYR A 59 8.31 -19.49 23.56
C TYR A 59 7.96 -20.96 23.29
N ASN A 60 6.72 -21.30 23.53
CA ASN A 60 6.23 -22.67 23.26
C ASN A 60 5.51 -22.61 21.90
N TRP A 61 6.05 -23.31 20.92
CA TRP A 61 5.50 -23.33 19.57
C TRP A 61 4.05 -23.84 19.54
N SER A 62 3.70 -24.79 20.40
CA SER A 62 2.31 -25.27 20.50
C SER A 62 1.36 -24.19 21.01
N ASP A 63 1.81 -23.35 21.95
CA ASP A 63 0.99 -22.23 22.44
C ASP A 63 0.76 -21.19 21.36
N TYR A 64 1.73 -21.03 20.45
CA TYR A 64 1.57 -20.16 19.26
C TYR A 64 0.60 -20.76 18.25
N GLU A 65 0.73 -22.04 17.95
CA GLU A 65 -0.21 -22.74 17.06
C GLU A 65 -1.63 -22.70 17.61
N ASP A 66 -1.79 -22.89 18.92
CA ASP A 66 -3.09 -22.79 19.60
C ASP A 66 -3.62 -21.35 19.58
N ALA A 67 -2.77 -20.34 19.85
CA ALA A 67 -3.14 -18.94 19.78
C ALA A 67 -3.46 -18.46 18.35
N MET A 68 -2.73 -18.97 17.37
CA MET A 68 -3.02 -18.72 15.93
C MET A 68 -4.31 -19.43 15.51
N ALA A 69 -4.57 -20.65 16.02
CA ALA A 69 -5.83 -21.36 15.78
C ALA A 69 -7.03 -20.68 16.47
N GLU A 70 -6.83 -20.14 17.67
CA GLU A 70 -7.86 -19.34 18.36
C GLU A 70 -8.08 -17.97 17.71
N ASN A 71 -7.03 -17.35 17.16
CA ASN A 71 -7.10 -16.10 16.42
C ASN A 71 -7.40 -16.26 14.91
N SER A 72 -7.30 -17.48 14.39
CA SER A 72 -7.94 -17.83 13.12
C SER A 72 -9.45 -17.96 13.36
N GLY A 73 -10.07 -16.90 13.85
CA GLY A 73 -11.47 -16.65 13.53
C GLY A 73 -11.61 -16.90 12.04
N GLU A 74 -12.73 -17.50 11.59
CA GLU A 74 -13.00 -17.71 10.18
C GLU A 74 -12.48 -16.47 9.46
N ASP A 75 -11.43 -16.62 8.62
CA ASP A 75 -10.91 -15.51 7.83
C ASP A 75 -12.13 -14.97 7.10
N GLU A 76 -12.66 -13.83 7.56
CA GLU A 76 -13.78 -13.21 6.86
C GLU A 76 -13.26 -13.00 5.44
N ALA A 77 -13.87 -13.71 4.50
CA ALA A 77 -13.45 -13.67 3.12
C ALA A 77 -13.38 -12.19 2.70
N LEU A 78 -12.22 -11.75 2.22
CA LEU A 78 -12.01 -10.38 1.80
C LEU A 78 -13.14 -9.97 0.87
N LYS A 79 -13.80 -8.86 1.16
CA LYS A 79 -14.90 -8.35 0.37
C LYS A 79 -14.35 -7.69 -0.90
N THR A 80 -14.27 -8.44 -1.98
CA THR A 80 -13.78 -7.97 -3.28
C THR A 80 -14.90 -7.51 -4.22
N THR A 81 -16.15 -7.72 -3.84
CA THR A 81 -17.31 -7.29 -4.63
C THR A 81 -18.27 -6.45 -3.80
N ALA A 82 -18.92 -5.47 -4.45
CA ALA A 82 -19.97 -4.65 -3.87
C ALA A 82 -21.14 -4.50 -4.86
N THR A 83 -22.35 -4.45 -4.34
CA THR A 83 -23.56 -4.17 -5.12
C THR A 83 -23.74 -2.66 -5.34
N ALA A 84 -24.58 -2.28 -6.31
CA ALA A 84 -24.93 -0.87 -6.52
C ALA A 84 -25.56 -0.20 -5.28
N GLU A 85 -26.27 -0.97 -4.43
CA GLU A 85 -26.82 -0.44 -3.17
C GLU A 85 -25.72 -0.14 -2.14
N GLU A 86 -24.67 -0.96 -2.10
CA GLU A 86 -23.51 -0.72 -1.24
C GLU A 86 -22.66 0.43 -1.76
N MET A 87 -22.58 0.61 -3.09
CA MET A 87 -21.87 1.72 -3.76
C MET A 87 -22.72 2.99 -3.91
N LYS A 88 -23.81 3.12 -3.16
CA LYS A 88 -24.74 4.28 -3.25
C LYS A 88 -24.10 5.64 -2.95
N ASN A 89 -22.99 5.64 -2.21
CA ASN A 89 -22.23 6.85 -1.88
C ASN A 89 -21.11 7.17 -2.92
N LEU A 90 -21.20 6.62 -4.13
CA LEU A 90 -20.26 6.93 -5.18
C LEU A 90 -20.33 8.41 -5.57
N HIS A 91 -19.19 9.09 -5.55
CA HIS A 91 -19.06 10.51 -5.86
C HIS A 91 -18.50 10.73 -7.26
N LYS A 92 -18.75 11.93 -7.78
CA LYS A 92 -18.19 12.39 -9.05
C LYS A 92 -17.18 13.50 -8.81
N ILE A 93 -16.32 13.72 -9.80
CA ILE A 93 -15.42 14.89 -9.82
C ILE A 93 -16.28 16.17 -9.70
N GLY A 94 -15.90 17.04 -8.77
CA GLY A 94 -16.61 18.28 -8.44
C GLY A 94 -17.64 18.14 -7.31
N GLU A 95 -17.98 16.95 -6.86
CA GLU A 95 -18.85 16.73 -5.70
C GLU A 95 -18.06 16.82 -4.39
N GLU A 96 -18.63 17.48 -3.39
CA GLU A 96 -18.09 17.56 -2.05
C GLU A 96 -18.79 16.54 -1.14
N PHE A 97 -18.01 15.82 -0.35
CA PHE A 97 -18.52 14.82 0.59
C PHE A 97 -17.84 14.92 1.96
N ALA A 98 -18.52 14.40 2.98
CA ALA A 98 -17.96 14.37 4.32
C ALA A 98 -17.05 13.16 4.51
N VAL A 99 -15.96 13.35 5.23
CA VAL A 99 -15.18 12.21 5.73
C VAL A 99 -16.01 11.47 6.77
N THR A 100 -16.15 10.16 6.58
CA THR A 100 -16.81 9.28 7.53
C THR A 100 -15.74 8.48 8.27
N GLY A 101 -15.83 8.41 9.58
CA GLY A 101 -14.92 7.67 10.43
C GLY A 101 -14.41 8.50 11.61
N GLU A 102 -14.03 7.81 12.64
CA GLU A 102 -13.37 8.40 13.80
C GLU A 102 -11.86 8.35 13.60
N THR A 103 -11.23 9.51 13.50
CA THR A 103 -9.80 9.60 13.67
C THR A 103 -9.56 10.04 15.12
N ASP A 104 -8.97 9.18 15.92
CA ASP A 104 -8.70 9.37 17.35
C ASP A 104 -9.96 9.67 18.22
N GLY A 105 -11.14 9.17 17.82
CA GLY A 105 -12.38 9.27 18.59
C GLY A 105 -13.12 10.61 18.46
N GLU A 106 -12.70 11.49 17.57
CA GLU A 106 -13.40 12.74 17.26
C GLU A 106 -14.02 12.69 15.85
N SER A 107 -15.30 12.98 15.75
CA SER A 107 -15.96 13.18 14.45
C SER A 107 -15.41 14.41 13.79
N GLN A 108 -14.64 14.25 12.73
CA GLN A 108 -14.03 15.37 12.02
C GLN A 108 -15.05 16.02 11.07
N ASN A 109 -15.24 17.32 11.17
CA ASN A 109 -16.03 18.10 10.21
C ASN A 109 -15.22 18.37 8.93
N LEU A 110 -14.56 17.35 8.42
CA LEU A 110 -13.74 17.43 7.22
C LEU A 110 -14.59 17.14 6.00
N ARG A 111 -14.42 17.97 4.96
CA ARG A 111 -15.01 17.81 3.64
C ARG A 111 -13.90 17.59 2.63
N ILE A 112 -14.12 16.66 1.71
CA ILE A 112 -13.21 16.40 0.60
C ILE A 112 -13.95 16.66 -0.70
N LYS A 113 -13.19 17.17 -1.69
CA LYS A 113 -13.68 17.36 -3.05
C LYS A 113 -12.54 17.12 -4.03
N VAL A 114 -12.74 16.22 -4.96
CA VAL A 114 -11.86 16.09 -6.14
C VAL A 114 -12.27 17.16 -7.13
N THR A 115 -11.37 18.08 -7.44
CA THR A 115 -11.70 19.21 -8.32
C THR A 115 -11.23 19.01 -9.75
N ASP A 116 -10.15 18.26 -9.96
CA ASP A 116 -9.58 18.01 -11.29
C ASP A 116 -8.83 16.67 -11.31
N VAL A 117 -8.86 16.02 -12.47
CA VAL A 117 -8.08 14.80 -12.76
C VAL A 117 -7.44 14.95 -14.13
N LYS A 118 -6.12 14.85 -14.19
CA LYS A 118 -5.35 14.89 -15.43
C LYS A 118 -4.60 13.60 -15.63
N VAL A 119 -4.64 13.09 -16.86
CA VAL A 119 -3.88 11.91 -17.26
C VAL A 119 -2.80 12.33 -18.25
N THR A 120 -1.56 11.97 -17.97
CA THR A 120 -0.40 12.30 -18.81
C THR A 120 0.68 11.23 -18.69
N ASP A 121 1.58 11.15 -19.64
CA ASP A 121 2.82 10.39 -19.58
C ASP A 121 4.03 11.27 -19.19
N ASP A 122 3.82 12.59 -19.04
CA ASP A 122 4.85 13.58 -18.77
C ASP A 122 4.78 14.04 -17.32
N VAL A 123 5.86 13.81 -16.56
CA VAL A 123 5.95 14.18 -15.14
C VAL A 123 6.31 15.66 -14.91
N ALA A 124 6.46 16.46 -15.97
CA ALA A 124 6.75 17.90 -15.85
C ALA A 124 5.63 18.69 -15.13
N ILE A 125 4.42 18.09 -14.97
CA ILE A 125 3.34 18.67 -14.18
C ILE A 125 3.63 18.65 -12.67
N LEU A 126 4.52 17.78 -12.20
CA LEU A 126 4.86 17.60 -10.80
C LEU A 126 5.83 18.70 -10.34
N ASP A 127 5.66 19.17 -9.11
CA ASP A 127 6.64 20.06 -8.48
C ASP A 127 7.90 19.23 -8.11
N PRO A 128 9.07 19.56 -8.68
CA PRO A 128 10.30 18.82 -8.43
C PRO A 128 10.77 18.82 -6.98
N VAL A 129 10.24 19.71 -6.13
CA VAL A 129 10.55 19.74 -4.69
C VAL A 129 9.96 18.54 -3.96
N PHE A 130 8.81 18.04 -4.43
CA PHE A 130 8.08 16.94 -3.83
C PHE A 130 8.21 15.64 -4.63
N MET A 131 8.89 15.68 -5.77
CA MET A 131 9.03 14.52 -6.64
C MET A 131 10.13 13.58 -6.12
N ASP A 132 9.74 12.38 -5.75
CA ASP A 132 10.67 11.29 -5.53
C ASP A 132 10.94 10.59 -6.88
N ARG A 133 12.16 10.76 -7.39
CA ARG A 133 12.54 10.19 -8.69
C ARG A 133 12.71 8.68 -8.66
N ASP A 134 12.95 8.12 -7.48
CA ASP A 134 13.12 6.68 -7.32
C ASP A 134 11.75 5.96 -7.37
N MET A 135 10.66 6.70 -7.15
CA MET A 135 9.28 6.21 -7.30
C MET A 135 8.73 6.34 -8.73
N LEU A 136 9.46 7.02 -9.61
CA LEU A 136 9.00 7.33 -10.96
C LEU A 136 10.05 6.91 -12.00
N ASP A 137 9.81 5.80 -12.67
CA ASP A 137 10.63 5.39 -13.81
C ASP A 137 10.36 6.29 -15.01
N VAL A 138 11.27 7.19 -15.30
CA VAL A 138 11.14 8.15 -16.38
C VAL A 138 12.35 8.12 -17.34
N ASP A 139 12.10 8.46 -18.58
CA ASP A 139 13.16 8.65 -19.57
C ASP A 139 13.91 10.00 -19.38
N GLU A 140 14.89 10.25 -20.25
CA GLU A 140 15.66 11.51 -20.26
C GLU A 140 14.84 12.77 -20.53
N ASN A 141 13.63 12.63 -21.06
CA ASN A 141 12.70 13.73 -21.38
C ASN A 141 11.62 13.90 -20.29
N GLY A 142 11.63 13.09 -19.22
CA GLY A 142 10.66 13.14 -18.14
C GLY A 142 9.34 12.44 -18.47
N LYS A 143 9.36 11.47 -19.38
CA LYS A 143 8.20 10.64 -19.68
C LYS A 143 8.28 9.31 -18.96
N LEU A 144 7.15 8.85 -18.44
CA LEU A 144 7.04 7.54 -17.81
C LEU A 144 7.48 6.43 -18.78
N LEU A 145 8.34 5.56 -18.31
CA LEU A 145 8.72 4.35 -19.04
C LEU A 145 7.55 3.34 -18.98
N PRO A 146 7.36 2.54 -20.04
CA PRO A 146 6.37 1.47 -20.01
C PRO A 146 6.71 0.42 -18.96
N ASP A 147 5.70 -0.26 -18.44
CA ASP A 147 5.88 -1.46 -17.63
C ASP A 147 5.96 -2.71 -18.51
N THR A 148 6.57 -3.75 -17.98
CA THR A 148 6.65 -5.07 -18.63
C THR A 148 5.86 -6.08 -17.82
N ILE A 149 4.70 -6.47 -18.33
CA ILE A 149 3.95 -7.58 -17.75
C ILE A 149 4.53 -8.89 -18.25
N SER A 150 4.99 -9.71 -17.33
CA SER A 150 5.50 -11.05 -17.60
C SER A 150 4.50 -12.12 -17.15
N TYR A 151 4.26 -13.10 -17.99
CA TYR A 151 3.41 -14.25 -17.67
C TYR A 151 4.31 -15.41 -17.26
N ILE A 152 4.23 -15.79 -16.01
CA ILE A 152 5.13 -16.75 -15.38
C ILE A 152 4.36 -18.04 -15.10
N LYS A 153 4.86 -19.15 -15.63
CA LYS A 153 4.44 -20.46 -15.21
C LYS A 153 5.22 -20.86 -13.96
N ALA A 154 4.52 -21.03 -12.86
CA ALA A 154 5.15 -21.42 -11.61
C ALA A 154 5.82 -22.80 -11.71
N GLY A 155 7.03 -22.89 -11.19
CA GLY A 155 7.71 -24.15 -10.92
C GLY A 155 7.13 -24.86 -9.69
N ASP A 156 7.63 -26.05 -9.42
CA ASP A 156 7.22 -26.83 -8.23
C ASP A 156 8.01 -26.45 -6.97
N GLY A 157 8.91 -25.47 -7.08
CA GLY A 157 9.76 -25.00 -5.99
C GLY A 157 10.83 -25.98 -5.52
N ILE A 158 10.93 -27.18 -6.13
CA ILE A 158 11.85 -28.25 -5.74
C ILE A 158 12.73 -28.66 -6.94
N ASN A 159 12.14 -29.02 -8.05
CA ASN A 159 12.84 -29.59 -9.20
C ASN A 159 12.77 -28.68 -10.44
N THR A 160 11.80 -27.78 -10.49
CA THR A 160 11.57 -26.86 -11.60
C THR A 160 11.53 -25.41 -11.08
N LEU A 161 12.14 -24.53 -11.85
CA LEU A 161 12.07 -23.08 -11.62
C LEU A 161 10.87 -22.49 -12.36
N ASP A 162 10.51 -21.30 -11.97
CA ASP A 162 9.52 -20.50 -12.69
C ASP A 162 10.01 -20.22 -14.12
N GLU A 163 9.09 -20.24 -15.06
CA GLU A 163 9.36 -20.03 -16.49
C GLU A 163 8.53 -18.87 -17.02
N VAL A 164 9.21 -17.83 -17.52
CA VAL A 164 8.53 -16.74 -18.23
C VAL A 164 8.11 -17.25 -19.61
N ILE A 165 6.81 -17.43 -19.81
CA ILE A 165 6.24 -17.96 -21.05
C ILE A 165 5.94 -16.90 -22.10
N SER A 166 5.69 -15.66 -21.67
CA SER A 166 5.53 -14.50 -22.55
C SER A 166 5.67 -13.21 -21.75
N SER A 167 5.88 -12.09 -22.45
CA SER A 167 5.86 -10.76 -21.87
C SER A 167 5.23 -9.77 -22.85
N ARG A 168 4.66 -8.69 -22.33
CA ARG A 168 4.21 -7.54 -23.12
C ARG A 168 4.56 -6.22 -22.43
N GLU A 169 4.79 -5.18 -23.21
CA GLU A 169 4.95 -3.81 -22.70
C GLU A 169 3.60 -3.10 -22.63
N VAL A 170 3.39 -2.35 -21.55
CA VAL A 170 2.19 -1.52 -21.33
C VAL A 170 2.62 -0.08 -21.07
N PRO A 171 2.08 0.91 -21.80
CA PRO A 171 2.32 2.30 -21.48
C PRO A 171 1.80 2.65 -20.09
N ARG A 172 2.60 3.39 -19.31
CA ARG A 172 2.17 3.92 -18.00
C ARG A 172 1.70 5.37 -18.12
N LYS A 173 0.78 5.73 -17.24
CA LYS A 173 0.23 7.09 -17.14
C LYS A 173 0.30 7.56 -15.69
N LEU A 174 0.60 8.84 -15.55
CA LEU A 174 0.41 9.57 -14.32
C LEU A 174 -1.05 10.06 -14.28
N VAL A 175 -1.79 9.62 -13.28
CA VAL A 175 -3.11 10.14 -12.91
C VAL A 175 -2.89 11.18 -11.82
N TYR A 176 -2.93 12.46 -12.22
CA TYR A 176 -2.69 13.61 -11.35
C TYR A 176 -4.03 14.18 -10.88
N VAL A 177 -4.27 14.12 -9.59
CA VAL A 177 -5.55 14.48 -8.97
C VAL A 177 -5.37 15.69 -8.06
N THR A 178 -6.29 16.66 -8.19
CA THR A 178 -6.38 17.83 -7.31
C THR A 178 -7.52 17.62 -6.33
N LEU A 179 -7.21 17.67 -5.03
CA LEU A 179 -8.17 17.55 -3.94
C LEU A 179 -8.24 18.83 -3.11
N GLU A 180 -9.42 19.17 -2.65
CA GLU A 180 -9.68 20.18 -1.63
C GLU A 180 -10.09 19.49 -0.34
N TYR A 181 -9.43 19.85 0.77
CA TYR A 181 -9.73 19.43 2.13
C TYR A 181 -10.20 20.65 2.92
N THR A 182 -11.48 20.70 3.26
CA THR A 182 -12.10 21.83 3.93
C THR A 182 -12.50 21.46 5.36
N ASN A 183 -12.01 22.21 6.33
CA ASN A 183 -12.49 22.12 7.69
C ASN A 183 -13.82 22.90 7.84
N ALA A 184 -14.92 22.19 7.81
CA ALA A 184 -16.28 22.78 7.97
C ALA A 184 -16.68 22.98 9.44
N GLY A 185 -15.81 22.66 10.40
CA GLY A 185 -16.04 22.83 11.83
C GLY A 185 -15.72 24.22 12.33
N GLU A 186 -15.93 24.41 13.64
CA GLU A 186 -15.67 25.68 14.34
C GLU A 186 -14.29 25.75 15.01
N THR A 187 -13.57 24.63 15.06
CA THR A 187 -12.24 24.50 15.68
C THR A 187 -11.20 24.11 14.66
N GLU A 188 -9.94 24.43 14.93
CA GLU A 188 -8.82 23.97 14.12
C GLU A 188 -8.68 22.45 14.24
N LEU A 189 -8.46 21.79 13.11
CA LEU A 189 -8.09 20.37 13.04
C LEU A 189 -6.56 20.29 12.94
N THR A 190 -5.96 19.39 13.70
CA THR A 190 -4.53 19.11 13.68
C THR A 190 -4.29 17.69 13.22
N ASP A 191 -3.14 17.46 12.58
CA ASP A 191 -2.71 16.14 12.14
C ASP A 191 -3.75 15.41 11.29
N VAL A 192 -4.32 16.12 10.32
CA VAL A 192 -5.33 15.55 9.41
C VAL A 192 -4.67 14.65 8.40
N LEU A 193 -5.01 13.37 8.45
CA LEU A 193 -4.54 12.37 7.49
C LEU A 193 -5.11 12.65 6.10
N PHE A 194 -4.26 12.60 5.08
CA PHE A 194 -4.63 12.64 3.66
C PHE A 194 -4.07 11.43 2.94
N PHE A 195 -4.51 10.29 3.22
CA PHE A 195 -4.13 9.10 2.46
C PHE A 195 -5.12 8.87 1.32
N SER A 196 -4.60 8.53 0.15
CA SER A 196 -5.43 8.21 -1.02
C SER A 196 -4.82 7.04 -1.78
N SER A 197 -5.67 6.24 -2.38
CA SER A 197 -5.27 5.18 -3.30
C SER A 197 -6.23 5.13 -4.47
N VAL A 198 -5.78 4.63 -5.61
CA VAL A 198 -6.68 4.27 -6.70
C VAL A 198 -6.98 2.79 -6.66
N MET A 199 -8.24 2.44 -6.85
CA MET A 199 -8.73 1.07 -6.92
C MET A 199 -9.16 0.77 -8.34
N LYS A 200 -8.78 -0.40 -8.85
CA LYS A 200 -9.20 -0.90 -10.16
C LYS A 200 -10.50 -1.68 -9.97
N ILE A 201 -11.62 -1.12 -10.38
CA ILE A 201 -12.94 -1.69 -10.16
C ILE A 201 -13.67 -1.85 -11.49
N ARG A 202 -14.09 -3.08 -11.79
CA ARG A 202 -14.96 -3.39 -12.93
C ARG A 202 -16.41 -3.31 -12.49
N GLU A 203 -17.22 -2.60 -13.26
CA GLU A 203 -18.65 -2.54 -13.09
C GLU A 203 -19.33 -3.42 -14.14
N GLU A 204 -20.04 -4.44 -13.69
CA GLU A 204 -20.80 -5.33 -14.57
C GLU A 204 -22.11 -5.76 -13.91
N ASN A 205 -23.25 -5.56 -14.59
CA ASN A 205 -24.57 -5.95 -14.10
C ASN A 205 -24.93 -5.42 -12.68
N GLU A 206 -24.59 -4.18 -12.38
CA GLU A 206 -24.80 -3.54 -11.07
C GLU A 206 -23.95 -4.16 -9.93
N VAL A 207 -22.90 -4.89 -10.27
CA VAL A 207 -21.90 -5.40 -9.36
C VAL A 207 -20.57 -4.71 -9.66
N TYR A 208 -19.93 -4.26 -8.63
CA TYR A 208 -18.59 -3.66 -8.64
C TYR A 208 -17.61 -4.68 -8.09
N GLU A 209 -16.60 -5.04 -8.87
CA GLU A 209 -15.60 -6.03 -8.51
C GLU A 209 -14.21 -5.38 -8.56
N ILE A 210 -13.47 -5.48 -7.45
CA ILE A 210 -12.07 -5.08 -7.43
C ILE A 210 -11.32 -6.06 -8.33
N CYS A 211 -10.71 -5.54 -9.37
CA CYS A 211 -9.97 -6.35 -10.34
C CYS A 211 -8.50 -5.92 -10.35
N GLY A 212 -7.61 -6.87 -10.14
CA GLY A 212 -6.22 -6.72 -10.56
C GLY A 212 -6.16 -6.66 -12.09
N GLY A 213 -4.98 -6.42 -12.63
CA GLY A 213 -4.73 -6.44 -14.06
C GLY A 213 -5.21 -7.74 -14.73
N GLU A 214 -4.64 -8.09 -15.86
CA GLU A 214 -5.05 -9.27 -16.59
C GLU A 214 -5.06 -10.53 -15.72
N GLN A 215 -6.24 -11.08 -15.48
CA GLN A 215 -6.37 -12.39 -14.87
C GLN A 215 -5.92 -13.47 -15.87
N PRO A 216 -5.33 -14.58 -15.40
CA PRO A 216 -5.09 -15.73 -16.23
C PRO A 216 -6.40 -16.10 -16.96
N LYS A 217 -6.31 -16.45 -18.25
CA LYS A 217 -7.49 -16.86 -19.02
C LYS A 217 -8.15 -18.05 -18.33
N GLU A 218 -9.49 -18.04 -18.34
CA GLU A 218 -10.32 -19.12 -17.81
C GLU A 218 -9.83 -20.49 -18.30
N GLY A 219 -9.45 -21.37 -17.38
CA GLY A 219 -8.89 -22.69 -17.68
C GLY A 219 -7.39 -22.85 -17.39
N ASP A 220 -6.67 -21.75 -17.15
CA ASP A 220 -5.33 -21.82 -16.61
C ASP A 220 -5.47 -21.95 -15.08
N ALA A 221 -5.21 -23.14 -14.57
CA ALA A 221 -5.26 -23.35 -13.12
C ALA A 221 -4.30 -22.36 -12.44
N TRP A 222 -4.65 -21.88 -11.27
CA TRP A 222 -3.88 -20.95 -10.43
C TRP A 222 -2.40 -21.31 -10.26
N ASP A 223 -2.12 -22.56 -10.46
CA ASP A 223 -0.84 -23.22 -10.33
C ASP A 223 -0.02 -23.19 -11.62
N THR A 224 -0.53 -22.63 -12.72
CA THR A 224 0.14 -22.76 -14.01
C THR A 224 0.66 -21.46 -14.61
N VAL A 225 -0.02 -20.35 -14.48
CA VAL A 225 0.46 -19.06 -15.03
C VAL A 225 0.05 -17.92 -14.12
N GLN A 226 1.04 -17.18 -13.65
CA GLN A 226 0.85 -15.93 -12.92
C GLN A 226 1.42 -14.78 -13.77
N ALA A 227 0.70 -13.68 -13.82
CA ALA A 227 1.28 -12.46 -14.33
C ALA A 227 2.08 -11.78 -13.22
N ASP A 228 3.25 -11.29 -13.56
CA ASP A 228 4.16 -10.59 -12.65
C ASP A 228 4.42 -9.20 -13.22
N SER A 229 3.91 -8.22 -12.52
CA SER A 229 4.24 -6.81 -12.65
C SER A 229 3.52 -6.01 -11.57
N SER A 230 4.02 -4.82 -11.27
CA SER A 230 3.37 -3.87 -10.38
C SER A 230 1.98 -3.44 -10.87
N SER A 231 1.77 -3.48 -12.18
CA SER A 231 0.50 -3.11 -12.83
C SER A 231 -0.67 -4.05 -12.53
N LEU A 232 -0.38 -5.24 -12.04
CA LEU A 232 -1.38 -6.24 -11.68
C LEU A 232 -1.90 -6.10 -10.26
N GLU A 233 -1.40 -5.15 -9.53
CA GLU A 233 -1.94 -4.83 -8.23
C GLU A 233 -3.38 -4.31 -8.36
N TYR A 234 -4.19 -4.61 -7.34
CA TYR A 234 -5.61 -4.22 -7.32
C TYR A 234 -5.83 -2.72 -7.18
N GLY A 235 -4.77 -1.99 -6.87
CA GLY A 235 -4.75 -0.55 -6.75
C GLY A 235 -3.34 -0.02 -6.63
N GLU A 236 -3.22 1.29 -6.67
CA GLU A 236 -1.95 1.99 -6.55
C GLU A 236 -2.00 2.99 -5.40
N GLU A 237 -0.90 3.09 -4.67
CA GLU A 237 -0.67 4.13 -3.68
C GLU A 237 -0.17 5.43 -4.34
N MET A 238 -0.12 6.50 -3.55
CA MET A 238 0.39 7.79 -4.02
C MET A 238 1.89 7.70 -4.32
N ALA A 239 2.24 7.81 -5.59
CA ALA A 239 3.63 7.98 -6.03
C ALA A 239 4.12 9.44 -5.88
N TYR A 240 3.19 10.37 -5.70
CA TYR A 240 3.46 11.79 -5.54
C TYR A 240 2.39 12.46 -4.67
N TYR A 241 2.83 13.41 -3.85
CA TYR A 241 1.97 14.38 -3.16
C TYR A 241 2.77 15.64 -2.82
N ASP A 242 2.12 16.82 -2.84
CA ASP A 242 2.78 18.12 -2.76
C ASP A 242 2.60 18.85 -1.41
N VAL A 243 2.40 18.10 -0.34
CA VAL A 243 2.27 18.62 1.01
C VAL A 243 3.39 18.10 1.88
N THR A 244 4.08 19.01 2.57
CA THR A 244 5.00 18.61 3.63
C THR A 244 4.19 18.24 4.87
N GLY A 245 4.47 17.08 5.42
CA GLY A 245 3.78 16.56 6.59
C GLY A 245 3.93 17.44 7.84
N GLY A 246 2.99 17.27 8.74
CA GLY A 246 3.04 17.81 10.08
C GLY A 246 4.00 17.02 11.00
N GLU A 247 3.88 17.20 12.30
CA GLU A 247 4.71 16.49 13.29
C GLU A 247 4.50 14.96 13.26
N ARG A 248 3.33 14.47 12.80
CA ARG A 248 3.01 13.04 12.72
C ARG A 248 3.60 12.33 11.50
N GLY A 249 4.07 13.05 10.48
CA GLY A 249 4.68 12.44 9.32
C GLY A 249 4.14 12.95 7.98
N ASN A 250 4.52 12.25 6.90
CA ASN A 250 4.39 12.76 5.54
C ASN A 250 2.95 12.82 5.02
N ASN A 251 2.06 11.93 5.47
CA ASN A 251 0.68 11.86 4.98
C ASN A 251 -0.32 12.69 5.83
N TYR A 252 0.18 13.72 6.51
CA TYR A 252 -0.65 14.57 7.37
C TYR A 252 -0.51 16.05 7.02
N PHE A 253 -1.63 16.77 6.98
CA PHE A 253 -1.58 18.22 7.12
C PHE A 253 -1.24 18.55 8.57
N GLY A 254 -0.37 19.52 8.80
CA GLY A 254 -0.05 19.97 10.17
C GLY A 254 -1.28 20.54 10.87
N SER A 255 -2.03 21.41 10.20
CA SER A 255 -3.33 21.87 10.66
C SER A 255 -4.18 22.44 9.53
N ILE A 256 -5.51 22.43 9.76
CA ILE A 256 -6.50 23.09 8.91
C ILE A 256 -7.39 23.94 9.84
N LYS A 257 -7.32 25.27 9.73
CA LYS A 257 -8.12 26.16 10.56
C LYS A 257 -9.61 26.04 10.27
N ALA A 258 -10.45 26.45 11.22
CA ALA A 258 -11.90 26.51 11.02
C ALA A 258 -12.25 27.31 9.75
N GLY A 259 -13.00 26.70 8.85
CA GLY A 259 -13.38 27.25 7.55
C GLY A 259 -12.27 27.33 6.51
N GLU A 260 -11.07 26.82 6.80
CA GLU A 260 -9.95 26.80 5.85
C GLU A 260 -10.08 25.63 4.89
N THR A 261 -9.68 25.84 3.63
CA THR A 261 -9.50 24.80 2.62
C THR A 261 -8.01 24.66 2.31
N LYS A 262 -7.50 23.44 2.36
CA LYS A 262 -6.17 23.07 1.88
C LYS A 262 -6.32 22.38 0.52
N ILE A 263 -5.41 22.69 -0.38
CA ILE A 263 -5.30 22.01 -1.66
C ILE A 263 -4.18 21.00 -1.57
N LEU A 264 -4.43 19.81 -2.09
CA LEU A 264 -3.49 18.71 -2.18
C LEU A 264 -3.49 18.23 -3.64
N HIS A 265 -2.30 18.04 -4.18
CA HIS A 265 -2.14 17.32 -5.43
C HIS A 265 -1.50 15.98 -5.15
N VAL A 266 -2.12 14.93 -5.68
CA VAL A 266 -1.58 13.57 -5.60
C VAL A 266 -1.39 12.99 -7.00
N GLY A 267 -0.44 12.08 -7.14
CA GLY A 267 -0.16 11.40 -8.39
C GLY A 267 -0.07 9.90 -8.20
N PHE A 268 -0.67 9.16 -9.12
CA PHE A 268 -0.63 7.70 -9.17
C PHE A 268 -0.06 7.28 -10.52
N VAL A 269 0.85 6.32 -10.50
CA VAL A 269 1.36 5.73 -11.75
C VAL A 269 0.58 4.45 -12.01
N VAL A 270 -0.12 4.42 -13.13
CA VAL A 270 -0.96 3.27 -13.51
C VAL A 270 -0.70 2.87 -14.96
N ASP A 271 -1.01 1.64 -15.29
CA ASP A 271 -1.07 1.21 -16.67
C ASP A 271 -2.19 1.91 -17.43
N GLU A 272 -1.95 2.23 -18.72
CA GLU A 272 -2.96 2.86 -19.56
C GLU A 272 -4.25 2.03 -19.66
N ASP A 273 -4.13 0.71 -19.62
CA ASP A 273 -5.24 -0.24 -19.65
C ASP A 273 -6.14 -0.15 -18.40
N ALA A 274 -5.62 0.38 -17.29
CA ALA A 274 -6.36 0.53 -16.04
C ALA A 274 -7.29 1.76 -16.02
N LEU A 275 -7.04 2.76 -16.85
CA LEU A 275 -7.78 4.04 -16.83
C LEU A 275 -9.31 3.90 -16.83
N PRO A 276 -9.92 2.94 -17.58
CA PRO A 276 -11.38 2.77 -17.57
C PRO A 276 -11.95 2.17 -16.27
N TYR A 277 -11.10 1.78 -15.33
CA TYR A 277 -11.49 1.07 -14.10
C TYR A 277 -11.15 1.82 -12.82
N LEU A 278 -10.63 3.04 -12.91
CA LEU A 278 -10.08 3.74 -11.75
C LEU A 278 -11.14 4.44 -10.91
N TYR A 279 -11.13 4.13 -9.62
CA TYR A 279 -11.86 4.82 -8.58
C TYR A 279 -10.89 5.30 -7.52
N LEU A 280 -11.03 6.55 -7.07
CA LEU A 280 -10.21 7.10 -6.00
C LEU A 280 -10.83 6.79 -4.65
N ASN A 281 -10.07 6.12 -3.81
CA ASN A 281 -10.35 5.96 -2.39
C ASN A 281 -9.61 7.05 -1.61
N THR A 282 -10.34 7.84 -0.83
CA THR A 282 -9.79 8.87 0.07
C THR A 282 -9.98 8.47 1.53
N GLY A 283 -10.32 7.21 1.77
CA GLY A 283 -10.52 6.66 3.10
C GLY A 283 -9.21 6.44 3.84
N THR A 284 -9.28 6.41 5.15
CA THR A 284 -8.11 6.18 6.02
C THR A 284 -7.71 4.72 6.11
N SER A 285 -8.50 3.80 5.55
CA SER A 285 -8.23 2.36 5.59
C SER A 285 -7.00 1.96 4.75
N GLY A 286 -6.68 2.75 3.73
CA GLY A 286 -5.54 2.50 2.84
C GLY A 286 -5.64 1.20 2.04
N SER A 287 -6.75 0.48 2.12
CA SER A 287 -6.92 -0.78 1.40
C SER A 287 -7.29 -0.52 -0.06
N SER A 288 -6.55 -1.17 -0.96
CA SER A 288 -6.90 -1.25 -2.38
C SER A 288 -7.34 -2.66 -2.82
N TYR A 289 -7.32 -3.61 -1.89
CA TYR A 289 -7.60 -5.03 -2.16
C TYR A 289 -9.00 -5.48 -1.77
N THR A 290 -9.69 -4.71 -0.92
CA THR A 290 -10.98 -5.06 -0.38
C THR A 290 -11.83 -3.82 -0.18
N PHE A 291 -13.16 -3.96 -0.28
CA PHE A 291 -14.11 -2.95 0.17
C PHE A 291 -14.27 -3.04 1.67
N THR A 292 -13.85 -2.05 2.41
CA THR A 292 -14.15 -1.95 3.83
C THR A 292 -15.50 -1.30 4.05
N GLU A 293 -16.12 -1.52 5.22
CA GLU A 293 -17.36 -0.81 5.60
C GLU A 293 -17.17 0.71 5.58
N GLN A 294 -15.98 1.18 5.98
CA GLN A 294 -15.67 2.60 6.00
C GLN A 294 -15.57 3.17 4.57
N ASP A 295 -14.91 2.46 3.64
CA ASP A 295 -14.81 2.89 2.24
C ASP A 295 -16.19 3.01 1.60
N LEU A 296 -17.07 2.02 1.84
CA LEU A 296 -18.44 2.03 1.33
C LEU A 296 -19.32 3.11 1.99
N ALA A 297 -19.08 3.40 3.28
CA ALA A 297 -19.79 4.45 4.00
C ALA A 297 -19.36 5.85 3.53
N GLN A 298 -18.06 6.08 3.33
CA GLN A 298 -17.51 7.33 2.81
C GLN A 298 -17.83 7.49 1.33
N GLY A 299 -17.72 6.42 0.58
CA GLY A 299 -17.83 6.39 -0.87
C GLY A 299 -16.49 6.63 -1.59
N LEU A 300 -16.43 6.09 -2.79
CA LEU A 300 -15.30 6.27 -3.71
C LEU A 300 -15.62 7.40 -4.69
N VAL A 301 -14.59 7.98 -5.31
CA VAL A 301 -14.78 8.97 -6.38
C VAL A 301 -14.53 8.31 -7.73
N ASP A 302 -15.50 8.35 -8.63
CA ASP A 302 -15.34 7.88 -10.02
C ASP A 302 -14.41 8.83 -10.79
N ILE A 303 -13.21 8.37 -11.10
CA ILE A 303 -12.17 9.10 -11.82
C ILE A 303 -11.82 8.46 -13.15
N ARG A 304 -12.63 7.53 -13.66
CA ARG A 304 -12.42 6.81 -14.93
C ARG A 304 -12.28 7.79 -16.10
N GLN A 305 -11.37 7.44 -17.06
CA GLN A 305 -11.11 8.23 -18.28
C GLN A 305 -11.43 7.39 -19.52
#